data_d62ec56178da7218581050a267211e21
#
_entry.id   d62ec56178da7218581050a267211e21
#
_cell.length_a   1.000
_cell.length_b   1.000
_cell.length_c   1.000
_cell.angle_alpha   90.00
_cell.angle_beta   90.00
_cell.angle_gamma   90.00
#
_symmetry.space_group_name_H-M   'P 1'
#
loop_
_entity.id
_entity.type
_entity.pdbx_description
1 polymer ?
#
loop_
_entity_poly.entity_id
_entity_poly.type
_entity_poly.pdbx_seq_one_letter_code
_entity_poly.pdbx_strand_id
1 'polypeptide(L)'
;MTREQTARRRKRLWIILGVLLAAILLVCAGFAVYVGDYYHADETAVQAMAPADGIVTSKADGDDLVFAPPSPKAGLIFYPGGKVEYTAYAPLMRACAEKGILCVLVKMPCNLAVLDANAADGIAEQYPDI
;
A
#
# COMPACT_ATOMS: atom_id res chain seq x y z
N MET A 1 26.00 -15.02 -46.02
CA MET A 1 26.36 -14.89 -44.59
C MET A 1 27.13 -16.12 -44.18
N THR A 2 28.39 -15.97 -43.75
CA THR A 2 29.21 -17.08 -43.33
C THR A 2 28.82 -17.59 -41.94
N ARG A 3 28.98 -18.90 -41.67
CA ARG A 3 28.64 -19.51 -40.34
C ARG A 3 29.27 -18.76 -39.15
N GLU A 4 30.46 -18.21 -39.34
CA GLU A 4 31.15 -17.42 -38.32
C GLU A 4 30.46 -16.09 -37.98
N GLN A 5 29.88 -15.41 -38.98
CA GLN A 5 29.13 -14.16 -38.74
C GLN A 5 27.87 -14.42 -37.92
N THR A 6 27.21 -15.53 -38.16
CA THR A 6 26.01 -15.93 -37.39
C THR A 6 26.38 -16.29 -35.95
N ALA A 7 27.48 -17.00 -35.73
CA ALA A 7 27.99 -17.34 -34.41
C ALA A 7 28.37 -16.09 -33.59
N ARG A 8 29.06 -15.13 -34.22
CA ARG A 8 29.45 -13.85 -33.58
C ARG A 8 28.20 -12.99 -33.21
N ARG A 9 27.18 -12.98 -34.09
CA ARG A 9 25.91 -12.29 -33.81
C ARG A 9 25.18 -12.94 -32.65
N ARG A 10 25.08 -14.26 -32.60
CA ARG A 10 24.46 -14.99 -31.48
C ARG A 10 25.20 -14.72 -30.17
N LYS A 11 26.51 -14.75 -30.15
CA LYS A 11 27.31 -14.44 -28.96
C LYS A 11 27.07 -13.01 -28.46
N ARG A 12 27.05 -12.03 -29.37
CA ARG A 12 26.74 -10.63 -29.02
C ARG A 12 25.31 -10.51 -28.45
N LEU A 13 24.33 -11.18 -29.04
CA LEU A 13 22.96 -11.18 -28.56
C LEU A 13 22.87 -11.73 -27.13
N TRP A 14 23.54 -12.85 -26.85
CA TRP A 14 23.56 -13.42 -25.50
C TRP A 14 24.24 -12.51 -24.48
N ILE A 15 25.31 -11.80 -24.88
CA ILE A 15 25.97 -10.81 -24.02
C ILE A 15 24.99 -9.65 -23.73
N ILE A 16 24.32 -9.12 -24.74
CA ILE A 16 23.34 -8.03 -24.56
C ILE A 16 22.19 -8.46 -23.65
N LEU A 17 21.64 -9.66 -23.88
CA LEU A 17 20.60 -10.22 -23.02
C LEU A 17 21.08 -10.42 -21.58
N GLY A 18 22.30 -10.87 -21.39
CA GLY A 18 22.89 -11.02 -20.05
C GLY A 18 23.07 -9.69 -19.33
N VAL A 19 23.55 -8.66 -20.04
CA VAL A 19 23.68 -7.30 -19.50
C VAL A 19 22.33 -6.70 -19.15
N LEU A 20 21.32 -6.87 -20.03
CA LEU A 20 19.97 -6.43 -19.78
C LEU A 20 19.36 -7.10 -18.54
N LEU A 21 19.52 -8.42 -18.44
CA LEU A 21 19.05 -9.17 -17.28
C LEU A 21 19.73 -8.70 -15.99
N ALA A 22 21.04 -8.51 -16.01
CA ALA A 22 21.80 -8.00 -14.87
C ALA A 22 21.31 -6.59 -14.45
N ALA A 23 21.06 -5.71 -15.42
CA ALA A 23 20.51 -4.38 -15.16
C ALA A 23 19.12 -4.44 -14.52
N ILE A 24 18.23 -5.30 -15.02
CA ILE A 24 16.90 -5.51 -14.44
C ILE A 24 17.01 -6.03 -13.00
N LEU A 25 17.87 -7.00 -12.75
CA LEU A 25 18.06 -7.54 -11.40
C LEU A 25 18.59 -6.48 -10.42
N LEU A 26 19.51 -5.61 -10.86
CA LEU A 26 19.99 -4.50 -10.04
C LEU A 26 18.88 -3.49 -9.73
N VAL A 27 18.04 -3.15 -10.69
CA VAL A 27 16.88 -2.27 -10.47
C VAL A 27 15.89 -2.90 -9.49
N CYS A 28 15.57 -4.20 -9.67
CA CYS A 28 14.69 -4.92 -8.77
C CYS A 28 15.26 -4.99 -7.35
N ALA A 29 16.56 -5.25 -7.20
CA ALA A 29 17.21 -5.27 -5.89
C ALA A 29 17.19 -3.88 -5.22
N GLY A 30 17.50 -2.82 -5.97
CA GLY A 30 17.42 -1.45 -5.47
C GLY A 30 16.00 -1.07 -5.06
N PHE A 31 14.99 -1.46 -5.85
CA PHE A 31 13.59 -1.24 -5.49
C PHE A 31 13.19 -2.02 -4.23
N ALA A 32 13.60 -3.28 -4.10
CA ALA A 32 13.32 -4.09 -2.91
C ALA A 32 13.91 -3.46 -1.63
N VAL A 33 15.14 -2.95 -1.71
CA VAL A 33 15.76 -2.21 -0.59
C VAL A 33 14.97 -0.92 -0.30
N TYR A 34 14.60 -0.18 -1.33
CA TYR A 34 13.84 1.07 -1.18
C TYR A 34 12.50 0.88 -0.50
N VAL A 35 11.72 -0.14 -0.88
CA VAL A 35 10.40 -0.41 -0.27
C VAL A 35 10.50 -1.10 1.09
N GLY A 36 11.61 -1.78 1.37
CA GLY A 36 11.87 -2.40 2.67
C GLY A 36 12.25 -1.40 3.77
N ASP A 37 12.73 -0.22 3.40
CA ASP A 37 13.06 0.87 4.32
C ASP A 37 11.86 1.82 4.45
N TYR A 38 10.95 1.55 5.39
CA TYR A 38 9.74 2.35 5.64
C TYR A 38 9.53 2.58 7.14
N TYR A 39 8.73 3.60 7.46
CA TYR A 39 8.37 3.93 8.84
C TYR A 39 7.30 2.98 9.37
N HIS A 40 7.62 2.29 10.46
CA HIS A 40 6.72 1.36 11.12
C HIS A 40 5.73 2.06 12.05
N ALA A 41 4.59 1.43 12.29
CA ALA A 41 3.65 1.85 13.31
C ALA A 41 4.26 1.65 14.71
N ASP A 42 4.03 2.60 15.59
CA ASP A 42 4.47 2.54 16.99
C ASP A 42 3.39 1.91 17.89
N GLU A 43 3.70 1.80 19.19
CA GLU A 43 2.76 1.26 20.19
C GLU A 43 1.47 2.08 20.29
N THR A 44 1.53 3.39 20.08
CA THR A 44 0.35 4.27 20.10
C THR A 44 -0.60 3.93 18.94
N ALA A 45 -0.04 3.64 17.78
CA ALA A 45 -0.81 3.19 16.63
C ALA A 45 -1.47 1.84 16.87
N VAL A 46 -0.76 0.90 17.47
CA VAL A 46 -1.29 -0.43 17.82
C VAL A 46 -2.45 -0.29 18.82
N GLN A 47 -2.30 0.52 19.86
CA GLN A 47 -3.34 0.78 20.86
C GLN A 47 -4.58 1.44 20.23
N ALA A 48 -4.38 2.36 19.29
CA ALA A 48 -5.48 3.03 18.60
C ALA A 48 -6.33 2.10 17.72
N MET A 49 -5.84 0.94 17.36
CA MET A 49 -6.60 -0.08 16.62
C MET A 49 -7.51 -0.92 17.54
N ALA A 50 -7.32 -0.87 18.85
CA ALA A 50 -8.19 -1.61 19.77
C ALA A 50 -9.60 -0.97 19.82
N PRO A 51 -10.69 -1.78 19.83
CA PRO A 51 -12.04 -1.26 20.00
C PRO A 51 -12.18 -0.54 21.35
N ALA A 52 -12.64 0.70 21.34
CA ALA A 52 -12.93 1.47 22.55
C ALA A 52 -13.93 2.60 22.26
N ASP A 53 -14.58 3.11 23.29
CA ASP A 53 -15.47 4.29 23.23
C ASP A 53 -16.61 4.19 22.19
N GLY A 54 -17.10 2.96 21.96
CA GLY A 54 -18.15 2.68 20.98
C GLY A 54 -17.67 2.64 19.53
N ILE A 55 -16.39 2.89 19.26
CA ILE A 55 -15.80 2.75 17.94
C ILE A 55 -15.41 1.31 17.70
N VAL A 56 -15.92 0.74 16.63
CA VAL A 56 -15.57 -0.61 16.18
C VAL A 56 -14.44 -0.49 15.16
N THR A 57 -13.32 -1.16 15.43
CA THR A 57 -12.26 -1.32 14.46
C THR A 57 -12.34 -2.71 13.85
N SER A 58 -12.44 -2.79 12.55
CA SER A 58 -12.55 -4.05 11.80
C SER A 58 -11.64 -4.03 10.57
N LYS A 59 -11.36 -5.21 10.04
CA LYS A 59 -10.71 -5.34 8.73
C LYS A 59 -11.78 -5.53 7.66
N ALA A 60 -11.65 -4.78 6.57
CA ALA A 60 -12.40 -4.97 5.35
C ALA A 60 -11.63 -5.81 4.33
N ASP A 61 -12.19 -6.01 3.15
CA ASP A 61 -11.54 -6.71 2.05
C ASP A 61 -10.18 -6.09 1.74
N GLY A 62 -9.17 -6.93 1.53
CA GLY A 62 -7.81 -6.47 1.23
C GLY A 62 -6.98 -5.99 2.44
N ASP A 63 -7.42 -6.28 3.68
CA ASP A 63 -6.80 -5.85 4.93
C ASP A 63 -6.92 -4.34 5.23
N ASP A 64 -7.78 -3.61 4.57
CA ASP A 64 -8.10 -2.22 4.93
C ASP A 64 -8.65 -2.16 6.36
N LEU A 65 -8.32 -1.10 7.09
CA LEU A 65 -8.84 -0.90 8.44
C LEU A 65 -10.03 0.08 8.42
N VAL A 66 -11.13 -0.34 9.03
CA VAL A 66 -12.33 0.48 9.17
C VAL A 66 -12.51 0.87 10.62
N PHE A 67 -12.64 2.17 10.88
CA PHE A 67 -12.97 2.74 12.16
C PHE A 67 -14.41 3.27 12.08
N ALA A 68 -15.34 2.52 12.66
CA ALA A 68 -16.77 2.81 12.56
C ALA A 68 -17.31 3.34 13.90
N PRO A 69 -17.77 4.61 13.97
CA PRO A 69 -18.52 5.13 15.10
C PRO A 69 -19.98 4.60 15.11
N PRO A 70 -20.71 4.69 16.22
CA PRO A 70 -22.07 4.15 16.32
C PRO A 70 -23.07 4.75 15.34
N SER A 71 -22.89 6.03 14.98
CA SER A 71 -23.79 6.77 14.08
C SER A 71 -22.96 7.70 13.21
N PRO A 72 -22.33 7.21 12.15
CA PRO A 72 -21.49 8.03 11.30
C PRO A 72 -22.30 9.09 10.57
N LYS A 73 -21.71 10.29 10.46
CA LYS A 73 -22.31 11.45 9.77
C LYS A 73 -21.64 11.73 8.43
N ALA A 74 -20.45 11.16 8.23
CA ALA A 74 -19.65 11.31 7.03
C ALA A 74 -18.67 10.14 6.92
N GLY A 75 -18.18 9.87 5.72
CA GLY A 75 -17.14 8.89 5.42
C GLY A 75 -15.83 9.56 5.03
N LEU A 76 -14.72 8.94 5.41
CA LEU A 76 -13.36 9.32 5.01
C LEU A 76 -12.63 8.08 4.50
N ILE A 77 -12.20 8.11 3.25
CA ILE A 77 -11.28 7.12 2.69
C ILE A 77 -9.89 7.73 2.72
N PHE A 78 -8.98 7.11 3.44
CA PHE A 78 -7.65 7.68 3.69
C PHE A 78 -6.55 6.82 3.05
N TYR A 79 -5.74 7.45 2.21
CA TYR A 79 -4.53 6.87 1.63
C TYR A 79 -3.32 7.22 2.48
N PRO A 80 -2.54 6.24 2.97
CA PRO A 80 -1.36 6.49 3.74
C PRO A 80 -0.26 7.18 2.90
N GLY A 81 0.63 7.89 3.56
CA GLY A 81 1.81 8.47 2.94
C GLY A 81 2.78 7.40 2.44
N GLY A 82 3.57 7.74 1.42
CA GLY A 82 4.56 6.82 0.87
C GLY A 82 5.63 6.44 1.89
N LYS A 83 6.02 5.16 1.90
CA LYS A 83 7.00 4.58 2.83
C LYS A 83 6.59 4.69 4.31
N VAL A 84 5.29 4.69 4.59
CA VAL A 84 4.77 4.66 5.96
C VAL A 84 3.83 3.46 6.07
N GLU A 85 4.00 2.66 7.09
CA GLU A 85 3.06 1.59 7.42
C GLU A 85 1.66 2.19 7.65
N TYR A 86 0.65 1.71 6.92
CA TYR A 86 -0.68 2.32 6.95
C TYR A 86 -1.27 2.36 8.36
N THR A 87 -1.00 1.38 9.20
CA THR A 87 -1.46 1.32 10.59
C THR A 87 -0.90 2.44 11.46
N ALA A 88 0.19 3.12 11.06
CA ALA A 88 0.71 4.29 11.76
C ALA A 88 -0.28 5.47 11.79
N TYR A 89 -1.26 5.48 10.89
CA TYR A 89 -2.32 6.47 10.86
C TYR A 89 -3.55 6.12 11.73
N ALA A 90 -3.54 4.97 12.42
CA ALA A 90 -4.66 4.53 13.25
C ALA A 90 -5.08 5.57 14.32
N PRO A 91 -4.17 6.28 15.03
CA PRO A 91 -4.57 7.32 15.97
C PRO A 91 -5.35 8.47 15.31
N LEU A 92 -4.96 8.87 14.10
CA LEU A 92 -5.65 9.90 13.33
C LEU A 92 -7.05 9.44 12.93
N MET A 93 -7.16 8.20 12.43
CA MET A 93 -8.46 7.63 12.03
C MET A 93 -9.41 7.49 13.23
N ARG A 94 -8.87 7.07 14.38
CA ARG A 94 -9.63 7.01 15.61
C ARG A 94 -10.14 8.39 16.03
N ALA A 95 -9.29 9.41 16.04
CA ALA A 95 -9.68 10.77 16.37
C ALA A 95 -10.77 11.34 15.44
N CYS A 96 -10.78 10.95 14.18
CA CYS A 96 -11.85 11.26 13.24
C CYS A 96 -13.14 10.49 13.57
N ALA A 97 -13.03 9.20 13.91
CA ALA A 97 -14.16 8.36 14.26
C ALA A 97 -14.84 8.83 15.55
N GLU A 98 -14.10 9.33 16.54
CA GLU A 98 -14.62 9.96 17.76
C GLU A 98 -15.50 11.19 17.47
N LYS A 99 -15.29 11.82 16.32
CA LYS A 99 -16.09 12.94 15.82
C LYS A 99 -17.29 12.52 14.94
N GLY A 100 -17.54 11.23 14.83
CA GLY A 100 -18.64 10.68 14.04
C GLY A 100 -18.33 10.50 12.56
N ILE A 101 -17.04 10.34 12.18
CA ILE A 101 -16.63 10.08 10.82
C ILE A 101 -16.25 8.61 10.69
N LEU A 102 -16.92 7.87 9.80
CA LEU A 102 -16.48 6.52 9.44
C LEU A 102 -15.20 6.64 8.61
N CYS A 103 -14.11 6.00 9.07
CA CYS A 103 -12.83 6.09 8.39
C CYS A 103 -12.44 4.72 7.82
N VAL A 104 -12.08 4.69 6.54
CA VAL A 104 -11.47 3.55 5.88
C VAL A 104 -10.01 3.89 5.58
N LEU A 105 -9.11 3.24 6.28
CA LEU A 105 -7.67 3.37 6.11
C LEU A 105 -7.19 2.29 5.15
N VAL A 106 -6.84 2.70 3.94
CA VAL A 106 -6.52 1.78 2.84
C VAL A 106 -5.11 1.24 2.96
N LYS A 107 -4.96 -0.08 2.85
CA LYS A 107 -3.64 -0.73 2.79
C LYS A 107 -3.08 -0.65 1.38
N MET A 108 -1.90 -0.07 1.24
CA MET A 108 -1.25 0.11 -0.05
C MET A 108 -0.16 -0.92 -0.32
N PRO A 109 -0.03 -1.41 -1.57
CA PRO A 109 1.08 -2.28 -1.96
C PRO A 109 2.43 -1.61 -1.69
N CYS A 110 3.35 -2.32 -1.05
CA CYS A 110 4.69 -1.81 -0.73
C CYS A 110 4.71 -0.48 0.04
N ASN A 111 3.63 -0.13 0.76
CA ASN A 111 3.43 1.17 1.41
C ASN A 111 3.56 2.37 0.44
N LEU A 112 3.13 2.19 -0.81
CA LEU A 112 3.20 3.19 -1.87
C LEU A 112 1.83 3.35 -2.55
N ALA A 113 1.11 4.42 -2.25
CA ALA A 113 -0.22 4.70 -2.82
C ALA A 113 -0.20 4.83 -4.35
N VAL A 114 0.92 5.22 -4.94
CA VAL A 114 1.08 5.32 -6.39
C VAL A 114 0.95 3.98 -7.12
N LEU A 115 1.15 2.86 -6.41
CA LEU A 115 1.03 1.51 -6.99
C LEU A 115 -0.42 1.03 -7.08
N ASP A 116 -1.35 1.69 -6.36
CA ASP A 116 -2.78 1.40 -6.41
C ASP A 116 -3.60 2.68 -6.19
N ALA A 117 -3.52 3.57 -7.16
CA ALA A 117 -4.20 4.87 -7.08
C ALA A 117 -5.73 4.74 -7.04
N ASN A 118 -6.28 3.63 -7.52
CA ASN A 118 -7.71 3.35 -7.62
C ASN A 118 -8.23 2.46 -6.48
N ALA A 119 -7.45 2.23 -5.44
CA ALA A 119 -7.84 1.38 -4.31
C ALA A 119 -9.14 1.84 -3.61
N ALA A 120 -9.53 3.12 -3.74
CA ALA A 120 -10.77 3.65 -3.20
C ALA A 120 -12.01 3.29 -4.04
N ASP A 121 -11.81 2.79 -5.27
CA ASP A 121 -12.95 2.46 -6.15
C ASP A 121 -13.81 1.37 -5.51
N GLY A 122 -15.11 1.63 -5.43
CA GLY A 122 -16.07 0.72 -4.80
C GLY A 122 -16.12 0.75 -3.26
N ILE A 123 -15.19 1.42 -2.56
CA ILE A 123 -15.26 1.53 -1.09
C ILE A 123 -16.48 2.35 -0.67
N ALA A 124 -16.73 3.50 -1.30
CA ALA A 124 -17.88 4.35 -0.99
C ALA A 124 -19.22 3.65 -1.23
N GLU A 125 -19.28 2.75 -2.20
CA GLU A 125 -20.50 1.98 -2.51
C GLU A 125 -20.88 0.98 -1.42
N GLN A 126 -19.93 0.59 -0.57
CA GLN A 126 -20.16 -0.30 0.57
C GLN A 126 -20.86 0.43 1.74
N TYR A 127 -20.91 1.76 1.70
CA TYR A 127 -21.48 2.61 2.76
C TYR A 127 -22.49 3.60 2.18
N PRO A 128 -23.61 3.14 1.61
CA PRO A 128 -24.55 3.97 0.86
C PRO A 128 -25.29 5.01 1.70
N ASP A 129 -25.28 4.86 3.03
CA ASP A 129 -25.99 5.74 3.96
C ASP A 129 -25.10 6.87 4.52
N ILE A 130 -23.87 7.03 3.99
CA ILE A 130 -22.88 7.99 4.49
C ILE A 130 -22.44 8.96 3.40
#